data_de27937f1740d7f8075312ad7693a787
#
_entry.id   de27937f1740d7f8075312ad7693a787
#
_cell.length_a   1.000
_cell.length_b   1.000
_cell.length_c   1.000
_cell.angle_alpha   90.00
_cell.angle_beta   90.00
_cell.angle_gamma   90.00
#
_symmetry.space_group_name_H-M   'P 1'
#
loop_
_entity.id
_entity.type
_entity.pdbx_description
1 polymer ?
#
loop_
_entity_poly.entity_id
_entity_poly.type
_entity_poly.pdbx_seq_one_letter_code
_entity_poly.pdbx_strand_id
1 'polypeptide(L)'
;MSDTSQTEAPVSNDAADHDRHDVLVVGGGVAGLSAATFTARAGLDTVVVDDGNSIVKRNAHLENVPGFPAGVNSRLFCEMQREQARRSGSAFVDGRVTDLRRVDGGGFRAGVDGDVDTDSGLYATYVVAASWSDTSYLDGLGVDLRVAGSKTYIGDDGLGRTSVEGLYAAGRLTERYHQAVVAAGHGAQTAITLVHDSETPFYNDWVTPEGYFTDRGREVPPGCEEIDEAERRRREAESLETMQAFFAESHPEPQRTHPSLVDDE
;
A
#
# COMPACT_ATOMS: atom_id res chain seq x y z
N MET A 1 33.19 -53.60 12.55
CA MET A 1 32.52 -52.85 11.50
C MET A 1 31.20 -52.38 12.08
N SER A 2 31.24 -51.21 12.63
CA SER A 2 30.05 -50.60 13.29
C SER A 2 29.64 -49.41 12.41
N ASP A 3 28.49 -49.56 11.77
CA ASP A 3 27.83 -48.54 10.97
C ASP A 3 26.98 -47.67 11.90
N THR A 4 27.37 -46.42 12.02
CA THR A 4 26.65 -45.41 12.78
C THR A 4 25.97 -44.48 11.79
N SER A 5 24.74 -44.82 11.39
CA SER A 5 23.87 -43.90 10.65
C SER A 5 23.38 -42.81 11.62
N GLN A 6 23.90 -41.63 11.45
CA GLN A 6 23.33 -40.40 12.09
C GLN A 6 22.05 -40.03 11.35
N THR A 7 20.95 -40.15 12.05
CA THR A 7 19.66 -39.62 11.63
C THR A 7 19.65 -38.13 11.94
N GLU A 8 19.74 -37.28 10.91
CA GLU A 8 19.51 -35.85 11.05
C GLU A 8 18.05 -35.62 11.50
N ALA A 9 17.88 -34.91 12.60
CA ALA A 9 16.58 -34.47 13.08
C ALA A 9 16.01 -33.43 12.10
N PRO A 10 14.68 -33.41 11.86
CA PRO A 10 14.09 -32.38 11.02
C PRO A 10 14.22 -31.01 11.72
N VAL A 11 14.77 -30.05 10.98
CA VAL A 11 14.83 -28.65 11.40
C VAL A 11 13.38 -28.17 11.56
N SER A 12 13.02 -27.77 12.76
CA SER A 12 11.70 -27.25 13.07
C SER A 12 11.46 -25.93 12.33
N ASN A 13 10.34 -25.83 11.64
CA ASN A 13 9.91 -24.71 10.81
C ASN A 13 9.31 -23.56 11.65
N ASP A 14 9.67 -23.44 12.93
CA ASP A 14 9.04 -22.56 13.92
C ASP A 14 9.52 -21.09 13.88
N ALA A 15 10.44 -20.73 12.97
CA ALA A 15 10.96 -19.35 12.90
C ALA A 15 10.19 -18.44 11.90
N ALA A 16 9.16 -18.94 11.22
CA ALA A 16 8.56 -18.28 10.06
C ALA A 16 7.23 -17.54 10.31
N ASP A 17 6.69 -17.53 11.52
CA ASP A 17 5.30 -17.07 11.76
C ASP A 17 5.18 -15.64 12.34
N HIS A 18 6.28 -14.97 12.67
CA HIS A 18 6.21 -13.66 13.37
C HIS A 18 6.33 -12.43 12.46
N ASP A 19 6.70 -12.58 11.17
CA ASP A 19 6.87 -11.47 10.23
C ASP A 19 6.09 -11.68 8.91
N ARG A 20 4.96 -12.42 8.96
CA ARG A 20 4.15 -12.67 7.76
C ARG A 20 2.91 -11.79 7.77
N HIS A 21 2.81 -10.93 6.76
CA HIS A 21 1.66 -10.09 6.48
C HIS A 21 0.75 -10.68 5.40
N ASP A 22 -0.50 -10.25 5.33
CA ASP A 22 -1.36 -10.58 4.20
C ASP A 22 -0.93 -9.81 2.95
N VAL A 23 -0.63 -8.52 3.10
CA VAL A 23 -0.29 -7.62 1.99
C VAL A 23 0.96 -6.81 2.28
N LEU A 24 1.93 -6.89 1.37
CA LEU A 24 3.06 -5.97 1.28
C LEU A 24 2.78 -4.93 0.19
N VAL A 25 2.80 -3.66 0.55
CA VAL A 25 2.75 -2.54 -0.41
C VAL A 25 4.16 -1.97 -0.58
N VAL A 26 4.69 -2.02 -1.80
CA VAL A 26 6.01 -1.49 -2.14
C VAL A 26 5.89 -0.07 -2.66
N GLY A 27 6.23 0.90 -1.81
CA GLY A 27 6.19 2.33 -2.10
C GLY A 27 5.02 3.06 -1.46
N GLY A 28 5.33 4.05 -0.61
CA GLY A 28 4.39 4.95 0.08
C GLY A 28 4.01 6.19 -0.72
N GLY A 29 3.93 6.07 -2.04
CA GLY A 29 3.33 7.10 -2.89
C GLY A 29 1.81 7.07 -2.87
N VAL A 30 1.18 7.97 -3.64
CA VAL A 30 -0.29 8.13 -3.66
C VAL A 30 -1.03 6.82 -3.97
N ALA A 31 -0.54 6.04 -4.94
CA ALA A 31 -1.17 4.75 -5.29
C ALA A 31 -1.00 3.72 -4.18
N GLY A 32 0.22 3.59 -3.62
CA GLY A 32 0.51 2.63 -2.55
C GLY A 32 -0.26 2.94 -1.28
N LEU A 33 -0.28 4.20 -0.83
CA LEU A 33 -1.04 4.61 0.36
C LEU A 33 -2.55 4.43 0.19
N SER A 34 -3.07 4.70 -1.02
CA SER A 34 -4.46 4.40 -1.33
C SER A 34 -4.73 2.89 -1.28
N ALA A 35 -3.86 2.08 -1.88
CA ALA A 35 -4.01 0.62 -1.81
C ALA A 35 -3.96 0.11 -0.36
N ALA A 36 -2.97 0.56 0.43
CA ALA A 36 -2.81 0.18 1.83
C ALA A 36 -4.04 0.53 2.68
N THR A 37 -4.64 1.71 2.45
CA THR A 37 -5.88 2.11 3.12
C THR A 37 -7.00 1.10 2.87
N PHE A 38 -7.22 0.70 1.62
CA PHE A 38 -8.31 -0.21 1.27
C PHE A 38 -8.06 -1.65 1.70
N THR A 39 -6.84 -2.16 1.59
CA THR A 39 -6.51 -3.52 2.06
C THR A 39 -6.65 -3.65 3.58
N ALA A 40 -6.14 -2.66 4.34
CA ALA A 40 -6.27 -2.65 5.80
C ALA A 40 -7.74 -2.50 6.24
N ARG A 41 -8.53 -1.63 5.59
CA ARG A 41 -9.97 -1.49 5.88
C ARG A 41 -10.78 -2.75 5.53
N ALA A 42 -10.31 -3.56 4.61
CA ALA A 42 -10.89 -4.88 4.33
C ALA A 42 -10.50 -5.94 5.38
N GLY A 43 -9.64 -5.59 6.34
CA GLY A 43 -9.22 -6.48 7.43
C GLY A 43 -7.96 -7.29 7.13
N LEU A 44 -7.26 -6.99 6.02
CA LEU A 44 -5.99 -7.63 5.69
C LEU A 44 -4.84 -6.98 6.46
N ASP A 45 -3.99 -7.78 7.08
CA ASP A 45 -2.76 -7.30 7.71
C ASP A 45 -1.83 -6.74 6.64
N THR A 46 -1.70 -5.40 6.62
CA THR A 46 -1.03 -4.65 5.55
C THR A 46 0.19 -3.92 6.06
N VAL A 47 1.33 -4.14 5.42
CA VAL A 47 2.57 -3.39 5.65
C VAL A 47 2.98 -2.61 4.41
N VAL A 48 3.41 -1.36 4.61
CA VAL A 48 3.94 -0.48 3.56
C VAL A 48 5.43 -0.31 3.77
N VAL A 49 6.23 -0.64 2.77
CA VAL A 49 7.66 -0.31 2.74
C VAL A 49 7.86 0.94 1.88
N ASP A 50 8.41 2.01 2.48
CA ASP A 50 8.58 3.31 1.83
C ASP A 50 9.87 4.00 2.25
N ASP A 51 10.66 4.48 1.30
CA ASP A 51 11.88 5.25 1.51
C ASP A 51 11.63 6.78 1.65
N GLY A 52 10.37 7.20 1.69
CA GLY A 52 9.96 8.60 1.82
C GLY A 52 10.12 9.45 0.56
N ASN A 53 10.57 8.88 -0.57
CA ASN A 53 10.93 9.61 -1.80
C ASN A 53 9.80 9.73 -2.83
N SER A 54 8.55 9.90 -2.38
CA SER A 54 7.43 10.07 -3.29
C SER A 54 7.62 11.24 -4.27
N ILE A 55 7.45 10.95 -5.57
CA ILE A 55 7.55 11.94 -6.66
C ILE A 55 6.56 13.11 -6.47
N VAL A 56 5.42 12.88 -5.82
CA VAL A 56 4.41 13.90 -5.55
C VAL A 56 4.98 15.05 -4.73
N LYS A 57 5.94 14.80 -3.84
CA LYS A 57 6.62 15.82 -3.03
C LYS A 57 7.41 16.85 -3.83
N ARG A 58 7.63 16.60 -5.14
CA ARG A 58 8.25 17.56 -6.08
C ARG A 58 7.28 18.61 -6.61
N ASN A 59 5.96 18.42 -6.47
CA ASN A 59 5.00 19.44 -6.82
C ASN A 59 5.05 20.57 -5.78
N ALA A 60 5.00 21.82 -6.24
CA ALA A 60 4.88 22.97 -5.34
C ALA A 60 3.54 22.93 -4.60
N HIS A 61 2.48 22.67 -5.35
CA HIS A 61 1.11 22.59 -4.86
C HIS A 61 0.29 21.66 -5.75
N LEU A 62 -0.76 21.05 -5.23
CA LEU A 62 -1.70 20.22 -5.98
C LEU A 62 -3.03 20.96 -6.11
N GLU A 63 -3.35 21.39 -7.33
CA GLU A 63 -4.56 22.19 -7.62
C GLU A 63 -5.74 21.33 -8.13
N ASN A 64 -5.49 20.03 -8.37
CA ASN A 64 -6.42 19.15 -9.08
C ASN A 64 -6.74 17.86 -8.30
N VAL A 65 -6.66 17.94 -6.97
CA VAL A 65 -7.13 16.85 -6.08
C VAL A 65 -8.52 17.22 -5.58
N PRO A 66 -9.57 16.45 -5.92
CA PRO A 66 -10.93 16.69 -5.44
C PRO A 66 -11.00 16.68 -3.91
N GLY A 67 -11.80 17.57 -3.34
CA GLY A 67 -11.93 17.76 -1.89
C GLY A 67 -11.07 18.89 -1.34
N PHE A 68 -10.15 19.45 -2.11
CA PHE A 68 -9.31 20.60 -1.75
C PHE A 68 -9.62 21.79 -2.67
N PRO A 69 -10.64 22.61 -2.39
CA PRO A 69 -11.12 23.66 -3.30
C PRO A 69 -10.10 24.78 -3.55
N ALA A 70 -9.12 24.96 -2.66
CA ALA A 70 -8.00 25.90 -2.83
C ALA A 70 -6.65 25.16 -3.10
N GLY A 71 -6.73 23.89 -3.51
CA GLY A 71 -5.56 23.03 -3.62
C GLY A 71 -4.98 22.61 -2.27
N VAL A 72 -3.85 21.91 -2.30
CA VAL A 72 -3.17 21.43 -1.09
C VAL A 72 -1.66 21.34 -1.32
N ASN A 73 -0.88 21.62 -0.29
CA ASN A 73 0.57 21.37 -0.29
C ASN A 73 0.85 19.88 -0.53
N SER A 74 1.73 19.54 -1.45
CA SER A 74 1.94 18.15 -1.88
C SER A 74 2.57 17.26 -0.78
N ARG A 75 3.39 17.83 0.10
CA ARG A 75 4.01 17.13 1.23
C ARG A 75 2.94 16.85 2.30
N LEU A 76 2.16 17.87 2.66
CA LEU A 76 1.03 17.74 3.56
C LEU A 76 0.02 16.69 3.06
N PHE A 77 -0.27 16.68 1.77
CA PHE A 77 -1.15 15.67 1.15
C PHE A 77 -0.61 14.25 1.34
N CYS A 78 0.70 14.03 1.14
CA CYS A 78 1.31 12.72 1.38
C CYS A 78 1.25 12.31 2.86
N GLU A 79 1.47 13.25 3.78
CA GLU A 79 1.36 12.99 5.23
C GLU A 79 -0.07 12.63 5.64
N MET A 80 -1.07 13.35 5.13
CA MET A 80 -2.48 13.05 5.38
C MET A 80 -2.86 11.65 4.87
N GLN A 81 -2.39 11.26 3.68
CA GLN A 81 -2.61 9.91 3.15
C GLN A 81 -1.90 8.84 3.98
N ARG A 82 -0.66 9.08 4.42
CA ARG A 82 0.07 8.15 5.30
C ARG A 82 -0.65 7.98 6.63
N GLU A 83 -1.12 9.07 7.23
CA GLU A 83 -1.89 9.02 8.47
C GLU A 83 -3.23 8.30 8.28
N GLN A 84 -3.91 8.49 7.15
CA GLN A 84 -5.13 7.75 6.83
C GLN A 84 -4.87 6.24 6.73
N ALA A 85 -3.83 5.81 6.03
CA ALA A 85 -3.46 4.39 5.93
C ALA A 85 -3.09 3.82 7.32
N ARG A 86 -2.34 4.57 8.15
CA ARG A 86 -1.99 4.20 9.52
C ARG A 86 -3.23 4.03 10.40
N ARG A 87 -4.18 4.97 10.35
CA ARG A 87 -5.46 4.90 11.08
C ARG A 87 -6.34 3.74 10.59
N SER A 88 -6.17 3.32 9.36
CA SER A 88 -6.85 2.15 8.79
C SER A 88 -6.26 0.82 9.26
N GLY A 89 -5.09 0.84 9.92
CA GLY A 89 -4.44 -0.36 10.46
C GLY A 89 -3.16 -0.78 9.72
N SER A 90 -2.73 -0.03 8.68
CA SER A 90 -1.49 -0.37 7.98
C SER A 90 -0.26 -0.12 8.86
N ALA A 91 0.66 -1.09 8.88
CA ALA A 91 2.01 -0.93 9.42
C ALA A 91 2.93 -0.25 8.39
N PHE A 92 4.02 0.36 8.88
CA PHE A 92 5.01 1.03 8.03
C PHE A 92 6.41 0.61 8.39
N VAL A 93 7.22 0.36 7.37
CA VAL A 93 8.64 0.10 7.45
C VAL A 93 9.35 1.15 6.60
N ASP A 94 10.24 1.91 7.24
CA ASP A 94 11.06 2.89 6.54
C ASP A 94 12.24 2.16 5.89
N GLY A 95 12.28 2.18 4.55
CA GLY A 95 13.27 1.46 3.78
C GLY A 95 12.86 1.26 2.33
N ARG A 96 13.68 0.51 1.60
CA ARG A 96 13.46 0.19 0.19
C ARG A 96 13.46 -1.32 -0.02
N VAL A 97 12.48 -1.82 -0.75
CA VAL A 97 12.50 -3.21 -1.21
C VAL A 97 13.56 -3.36 -2.30
N THR A 98 14.51 -4.27 -2.08
CA THR A 98 15.66 -4.50 -2.97
C THR A 98 15.53 -5.76 -3.80
N ASP A 99 14.81 -6.77 -3.29
CA ASP A 99 14.48 -7.99 -4.01
C ASP A 99 13.11 -8.53 -3.55
N LEU A 100 12.45 -9.25 -4.44
CA LEU A 100 11.20 -9.95 -4.17
C LEU A 100 11.29 -11.35 -4.77
N ARG A 101 10.97 -12.37 -3.98
CA ARG A 101 11.05 -13.77 -4.41
C ARG A 101 9.82 -14.53 -3.98
N ARG A 102 9.38 -15.47 -4.81
CA ARG A 102 8.38 -16.46 -4.38
C ARG A 102 8.96 -17.38 -3.32
N VAL A 103 8.12 -17.79 -2.38
CA VAL A 103 8.49 -18.77 -1.37
C VAL A 103 7.73 -20.08 -1.57
N ASP A 104 8.34 -21.18 -1.15
CA ASP A 104 7.70 -22.49 -1.13
C ASP A 104 6.48 -22.43 -0.18
N GLY A 105 5.35 -22.95 -0.63
CA GLY A 105 4.08 -22.85 0.12
C GLY A 105 3.25 -21.63 -0.18
N GLY A 106 3.70 -20.73 -1.07
CA GLY A 106 2.95 -19.58 -1.57
C GLY A 106 3.32 -18.24 -0.92
N GLY A 107 3.04 -17.16 -1.65
CA GLY A 107 3.39 -15.80 -1.26
C GLY A 107 4.80 -15.40 -1.66
N PHE A 108 5.31 -14.37 -0.99
CA PHE A 108 6.55 -13.67 -1.34
C PHE A 108 7.40 -13.37 -0.11
N ARG A 109 8.70 -13.36 -0.30
CA ARG A 109 9.68 -12.79 0.62
C ARG A 109 10.31 -11.57 -0.04
N ALA A 110 10.33 -10.45 0.69
CA ALA A 110 10.98 -9.22 0.27
C ALA A 110 12.24 -8.97 1.10
N GLY A 111 13.35 -8.70 0.42
CA GLY A 111 14.53 -8.07 1.03
C GLY A 111 14.29 -6.56 1.15
N VAL A 112 14.59 -5.98 2.30
CA VAL A 112 14.43 -4.55 2.58
C VAL A 112 15.75 -3.97 3.02
N ASP A 113 16.17 -2.88 2.37
CA ASP A 113 17.31 -2.06 2.79
C ASP A 113 16.77 -0.89 3.62
N GLY A 114 17.25 -0.74 4.86
CA GLY A 114 16.76 0.24 5.83
C GLY A 114 16.89 -0.24 7.28
N ASP A 115 15.97 0.21 8.13
CA ASP A 115 15.96 -0.08 9.58
C ASP A 115 15.48 -1.48 9.98
N VAL A 116 15.36 -2.39 9.02
CA VAL A 116 14.90 -3.78 9.25
C VAL A 116 16.13 -4.70 9.36
N ASP A 117 16.05 -5.67 10.27
CA ASP A 117 17.02 -6.77 10.31
C ASP A 117 16.96 -7.54 8.98
N THR A 118 17.92 -7.24 8.10
CA THR A 118 17.95 -7.69 6.71
C THR A 118 18.09 -9.21 6.55
N ASP A 119 18.45 -9.93 7.63
CA ASP A 119 18.60 -11.39 7.59
C ASP A 119 17.25 -12.12 7.62
N SER A 120 16.19 -11.52 8.20
CA SER A 120 14.87 -12.16 8.29
C SER A 120 13.98 -11.90 7.04
N GLY A 121 14.03 -10.70 6.43
CA GLY A 121 13.15 -10.28 5.33
C GLY A 121 11.68 -10.16 5.75
N LEU A 122 10.85 -9.50 4.93
CA LEU A 122 9.40 -9.45 5.11
C LEU A 122 8.72 -10.53 4.28
N TYR A 123 7.72 -11.18 4.87
CA TYR A 123 6.90 -12.17 4.16
C TYR A 123 5.49 -11.64 3.95
N ALA A 124 4.90 -11.87 2.77
CA ALA A 124 3.53 -11.50 2.48
C ALA A 124 2.85 -12.50 1.54
N THR A 125 1.55 -12.67 1.71
CA THR A 125 0.75 -13.51 0.80
C THR A 125 0.59 -12.81 -0.55
N TYR A 126 0.30 -11.51 -0.52
CA TYR A 126 0.10 -10.66 -1.69
C TYR A 126 1.05 -9.48 -1.68
N VAL A 127 1.40 -8.98 -2.87
CA VAL A 127 2.23 -7.78 -3.03
C VAL A 127 1.55 -6.79 -3.96
N VAL A 128 1.54 -5.52 -3.58
CA VAL A 128 1.15 -4.40 -4.44
C VAL A 128 2.40 -3.58 -4.79
N ALA A 129 2.87 -3.69 -6.02
CA ALA A 129 3.96 -2.90 -6.56
C ALA A 129 3.46 -1.47 -6.90
N ALA A 130 3.96 -0.46 -6.18
CA ALA A 130 3.59 0.95 -6.36
C ALA A 130 4.81 1.90 -6.32
N SER A 131 5.97 1.41 -6.75
CA SER A 131 7.31 1.98 -6.66
C SER A 131 7.66 2.96 -7.77
N TRP A 132 6.69 3.68 -8.33
CA TRP A 132 6.84 4.71 -9.36
C TRP A 132 7.37 4.18 -10.71
N SER A 133 8.67 3.96 -10.87
CA SER A 133 9.32 3.46 -12.09
C SER A 133 10.44 2.45 -11.77
N ASP A 134 10.58 2.08 -10.52
CA ASP A 134 11.54 1.07 -10.12
C ASP A 134 10.90 -0.33 -10.19
N THR A 135 11.46 -1.16 -11.05
CA THR A 135 11.06 -2.56 -11.23
C THR A 135 12.19 -3.53 -10.90
N SER A 136 13.35 -3.03 -10.44
CA SER A 136 14.56 -3.84 -10.24
C SER A 136 14.39 -4.96 -9.22
N TYR A 137 13.58 -4.72 -8.17
CA TYR A 137 13.30 -5.72 -7.15
C TYR A 137 12.41 -6.88 -7.65
N LEU A 138 11.83 -6.79 -8.85
CA LEU A 138 10.99 -7.81 -9.47
C LEU A 138 11.79 -8.78 -10.36
N ASP A 139 13.09 -8.57 -10.48
CA ASP A 139 13.95 -9.40 -11.33
C ASP A 139 13.87 -10.88 -10.90
N GLY A 140 13.69 -11.76 -11.89
CA GLY A 140 13.57 -13.20 -11.67
C GLY A 140 12.16 -13.71 -11.36
N LEU A 141 11.15 -12.85 -11.16
CA LEU A 141 9.76 -13.27 -10.95
C LEU A 141 9.00 -13.59 -12.25
N GLY A 142 9.52 -13.19 -13.41
CA GLY A 142 8.84 -13.40 -14.70
C GLY A 142 7.65 -12.46 -14.91
N VAL A 143 7.68 -11.27 -14.32
CA VAL A 143 6.66 -10.23 -14.52
C VAL A 143 6.74 -9.71 -15.95
N ASP A 144 5.59 -9.53 -16.59
CA ASP A 144 5.53 -8.90 -17.91
C ASP A 144 5.91 -7.42 -17.81
N LEU A 145 7.09 -7.08 -18.37
CA LEU A 145 7.61 -5.72 -18.37
C LEU A 145 7.58 -5.14 -19.79
N ARG A 146 7.13 -3.90 -19.90
CA ARG A 146 7.11 -3.14 -21.15
C ARG A 146 8.02 -1.92 -21.05
N VAL A 147 9.04 -1.88 -21.90
CA VAL A 147 9.94 -0.71 -22.01
C VAL A 147 9.36 0.30 -22.98
N ALA A 148 9.22 1.56 -22.56
CA ALA A 148 8.80 2.67 -23.39
C ALA A 148 9.70 3.90 -23.14
N GLY A 149 10.62 4.15 -24.06
CA GLY A 149 11.68 5.13 -23.91
C GLY A 149 12.61 4.80 -22.74
N SER A 150 12.76 5.73 -21.81
CA SER A 150 13.55 5.54 -20.58
C SER A 150 12.76 4.95 -19.40
N LYS A 151 11.56 4.45 -19.63
CA LYS A 151 10.66 3.95 -18.60
C LYS A 151 10.37 2.48 -18.79
N THR A 152 10.28 1.76 -17.68
CA THR A 152 9.77 0.39 -17.63
C THR A 152 8.43 0.39 -16.91
N TYR A 153 7.47 -0.31 -17.47
CA TYR A 153 6.12 -0.46 -16.93
C TYR A 153 5.80 -1.93 -16.72
N ILE A 154 4.98 -2.23 -15.74
CA ILE A 154 4.42 -3.56 -15.51
C ILE A 154 3.13 -3.67 -16.33
N GLY A 155 2.99 -4.77 -17.08
CA GLY A 155 1.73 -5.12 -17.71
C GLY A 155 0.69 -5.52 -16.67
N ASP A 156 -0.50 -4.94 -16.75
CA ASP A 156 -1.63 -5.30 -15.90
C ASP A 156 -2.91 -5.50 -16.74
N ASP A 157 -3.92 -6.17 -16.18
CA ASP A 157 -5.22 -6.41 -16.82
C ASP A 157 -6.17 -5.19 -16.83
N GLY A 158 -5.70 -4.04 -16.38
CA GLY A 158 -6.49 -2.82 -16.19
C GLY A 158 -7.09 -2.69 -14.79
N LEU A 159 -7.07 -3.76 -13.99
CA LEU A 159 -7.54 -3.82 -12.61
C LEU A 159 -6.39 -4.00 -11.60
N GLY A 160 -5.16 -4.02 -12.10
CA GLY A 160 -3.95 -4.13 -11.30
C GLY A 160 -3.36 -5.54 -11.18
N ARG A 161 -3.99 -6.61 -11.71
CA ARG A 161 -3.41 -7.95 -11.73
C ARG A 161 -2.27 -8.01 -12.73
N THR A 162 -1.12 -8.53 -12.32
CA THR A 162 0.03 -8.76 -13.19
C THR A 162 0.02 -10.18 -13.77
N SER A 163 1.03 -10.52 -14.60
CA SER A 163 1.23 -11.88 -15.07
C SER A 163 1.66 -12.88 -13.98
N VAL A 164 1.97 -12.39 -12.77
CA VAL A 164 2.41 -13.19 -11.63
C VAL A 164 1.30 -13.23 -10.58
N GLU A 165 0.75 -14.40 -10.32
CA GLU A 165 -0.30 -14.60 -9.33
C GLU A 165 0.12 -14.09 -7.94
N GLY A 166 -0.77 -13.35 -7.27
CA GLY A 166 -0.51 -12.73 -5.98
C GLY A 166 0.30 -11.43 -6.03
N LEU A 167 0.83 -11.07 -7.22
CA LEU A 167 1.50 -9.79 -7.43
C LEU A 167 0.59 -8.85 -8.22
N TYR A 168 0.32 -7.71 -7.63
CA TYR A 168 -0.46 -6.61 -8.20
C TYR A 168 0.42 -5.41 -8.45
N ALA A 169 0.00 -4.51 -9.34
CA ALA A 169 0.70 -3.28 -9.62
C ALA A 169 -0.25 -2.08 -9.68
N ALA A 170 0.16 -0.95 -9.11
CA ALA A 170 -0.67 0.23 -9.00
C ALA A 170 0.03 1.53 -9.43
N GLY A 171 -0.77 2.48 -9.90
CA GLY A 171 -0.33 3.82 -10.21
C GLY A 171 0.51 3.92 -11.48
N ARG A 172 1.52 4.77 -11.46
CA ARG A 172 2.35 5.08 -12.63
C ARG A 172 3.15 3.89 -13.16
N LEU A 173 3.43 2.93 -12.30
CA LEU A 173 4.15 1.72 -12.66
C LEU A 173 3.43 0.88 -13.74
N THR A 174 2.11 1.05 -13.86
CA THR A 174 1.26 0.41 -14.87
C THR A 174 0.84 1.36 -16.00
N GLU A 175 1.65 2.38 -16.30
CA GLU A 175 1.41 3.35 -17.38
C GLU A 175 0.13 4.20 -17.24
N ARG A 176 -0.37 4.41 -16.02
CA ARG A 176 -1.49 5.34 -15.79
C ARG A 176 -1.04 6.79 -15.94
N TYR A 177 -1.99 7.68 -16.25
CA TYR A 177 -1.72 9.11 -16.30
C TYR A 177 -1.08 9.62 -15.01
N HIS A 178 -0.09 10.49 -15.15
CA HIS A 178 0.69 11.05 -14.05
C HIS A 178 -0.09 12.17 -13.33
N GLN A 179 -1.16 11.78 -12.63
CA GLN A 179 -1.99 12.65 -11.81
C GLN A 179 -2.25 11.98 -10.45
N ALA A 180 -2.21 12.75 -9.36
CA ALA A 180 -2.39 12.23 -8.02
C ALA A 180 -3.72 11.48 -7.86
N VAL A 181 -4.83 12.06 -8.35
CA VAL A 181 -6.15 11.45 -8.27
C VAL A 181 -6.27 10.15 -9.09
N VAL A 182 -5.60 10.09 -10.25
CA VAL A 182 -5.58 8.87 -11.08
C VAL A 182 -4.78 7.77 -10.38
N ALA A 183 -3.64 8.13 -9.78
CA ALA A 183 -2.82 7.20 -9.01
C ALA A 183 -3.57 6.68 -7.76
N ALA A 184 -4.24 7.56 -7.02
CA ALA A 184 -5.08 7.17 -5.88
C ALA A 184 -6.20 6.22 -6.29
N GLY A 185 -6.96 6.57 -7.33
CA GLY A 185 -8.06 5.74 -7.83
C GLY A 185 -7.60 4.37 -8.31
N HIS A 186 -6.47 4.30 -9.01
CA HIS A 186 -5.91 3.02 -9.43
C HIS A 186 -5.38 2.18 -8.26
N GLY A 187 -4.76 2.81 -7.24
CA GLY A 187 -4.36 2.14 -6.01
C GLY A 187 -5.55 1.52 -5.28
N ALA A 188 -6.64 2.28 -5.12
CA ALA A 188 -7.89 1.80 -4.52
C ALA A 188 -8.50 0.64 -5.34
N GLN A 189 -8.57 0.78 -6.68
CA GLN A 189 -9.08 -0.27 -7.56
C GLN A 189 -8.25 -1.56 -7.46
N THR A 190 -6.93 -1.44 -7.47
CA THR A 190 -6.01 -2.58 -7.33
C THR A 190 -6.22 -3.30 -5.99
N ALA A 191 -6.35 -2.54 -4.91
CA ALA A 191 -6.61 -3.10 -3.57
C ALA A 191 -7.95 -3.84 -3.51
N ILE A 192 -9.03 -3.24 -4.02
CA ILE A 192 -10.35 -3.88 -4.07
C ILE A 192 -10.29 -5.16 -4.92
N THR A 193 -9.55 -5.14 -6.04
CA THR A 193 -9.33 -6.32 -6.87
C THR A 193 -8.62 -7.42 -6.08
N LEU A 194 -7.54 -7.09 -5.37
CA LEU A 194 -6.81 -8.01 -4.51
C LEU A 194 -7.72 -8.62 -3.43
N VAL A 195 -8.52 -7.78 -2.76
CA VAL A 195 -9.46 -8.24 -1.72
C VAL A 195 -10.47 -9.23 -2.30
N HIS A 196 -11.02 -8.98 -3.49
CA HIS A 196 -11.93 -9.91 -4.16
C HIS A 196 -11.26 -11.21 -4.64
N ASP A 197 -9.97 -11.17 -4.95
CA ASP A 197 -9.19 -12.36 -5.33
C ASP A 197 -8.73 -13.17 -4.10
N SER A 198 -8.74 -12.55 -2.91
CA SER A 198 -8.44 -13.22 -1.65
C SER A 198 -9.67 -13.97 -1.12
N GLU A 199 -9.46 -14.81 -0.12
CA GLU A 199 -10.56 -15.50 0.58
C GLU A 199 -11.27 -14.62 1.62
N THR A 200 -10.88 -13.33 1.74
CA THR A 200 -11.43 -12.40 2.72
C THR A 200 -12.88 -12.07 2.40
N PRO A 201 -13.83 -12.33 3.31
CA PRO A 201 -15.21 -11.93 3.10
C PRO A 201 -15.32 -10.41 2.99
N PHE A 202 -15.72 -9.91 1.85
CA PHE A 202 -15.84 -8.48 1.60
C PHE A 202 -16.95 -8.20 0.58
N TYR A 203 -17.87 -7.35 0.95
CA TYR A 203 -18.90 -6.85 0.03
C TYR A 203 -18.57 -5.44 -0.45
N ASN A 204 -18.32 -4.52 0.50
CA ASN A 204 -17.97 -3.13 0.22
C ASN A 204 -17.39 -2.47 1.49
N ASP A 205 -16.56 -1.45 1.32
CA ASP A 205 -16.14 -0.56 2.43
C ASP A 205 -17.15 0.59 2.55
N TRP A 206 -18.11 0.44 3.48
CA TRP A 206 -19.20 1.38 3.58
C TRP A 206 -19.72 1.55 5.01
N VAL A 207 -19.67 2.78 5.52
CA VAL A 207 -20.26 3.15 6.80
C VAL A 207 -21.63 3.75 6.54
N THR A 208 -22.67 3.16 7.09
CA THR A 208 -24.06 3.54 6.88
C THR A 208 -24.73 3.98 8.18
N PRO A 209 -25.83 4.73 8.12
CA PRO A 209 -26.66 4.96 9.30
C PRO A 209 -27.21 3.66 9.87
N GLU A 210 -27.41 3.62 11.19
CA GLU A 210 -28.13 2.55 11.89
C GLU A 210 -29.45 2.22 11.18
N GLY A 211 -29.77 0.94 11.04
CA GLY A 211 -30.98 0.47 10.36
C GLY A 211 -30.87 0.41 8.84
N TYR A 212 -29.80 0.86 8.22
CA TYR A 212 -29.70 0.83 6.75
C TYR A 212 -29.85 -0.58 6.16
N PHE A 213 -29.28 -1.59 6.76
CA PHE A 213 -29.43 -3.01 6.42
C PHE A 213 -30.45 -3.67 7.33
N THR A 214 -30.31 -3.47 8.64
CA THR A 214 -31.04 -4.21 9.68
C THR A 214 -32.52 -3.92 9.70
N ASP A 215 -32.99 -2.68 9.49
CA ASP A 215 -34.42 -2.35 9.37
C ASP A 215 -35.09 -2.95 8.11
N ARG A 216 -34.28 -3.38 7.16
CA ARG A 216 -34.74 -4.09 5.96
C ARG A 216 -34.63 -5.61 6.10
N GLY A 217 -34.38 -6.12 7.31
CA GLY A 217 -34.24 -7.53 7.61
C GLY A 217 -33.02 -8.19 6.98
N ARG A 218 -31.96 -7.42 6.74
CA ARG A 218 -30.69 -7.91 6.19
C ARG A 218 -29.61 -7.88 7.26
N GLU A 219 -28.70 -8.82 7.23
CA GLU A 219 -27.45 -8.73 7.98
C GLU A 219 -26.57 -7.63 7.40
N VAL A 220 -25.74 -7.00 8.24
CA VAL A 220 -24.73 -6.04 7.79
C VAL A 220 -23.64 -6.82 7.03
N PRO A 221 -23.42 -6.52 5.73
CA PRO A 221 -22.46 -7.29 4.93
C PRO A 221 -21.01 -7.07 5.41
N PRO A 222 -20.11 -8.05 5.17
CA PRO A 222 -18.68 -7.88 5.45
C PRO A 222 -18.08 -6.63 4.80
N GLY A 223 -17.30 -5.85 5.56
CA GLY A 223 -16.72 -4.57 5.15
C GLY A 223 -17.69 -3.39 5.31
N CYS A 224 -18.98 -3.62 5.59
CA CYS A 224 -19.95 -2.58 5.91
C CYS A 224 -20.08 -2.42 7.43
N GLU A 225 -20.49 -1.23 7.85
CA GLU A 225 -20.75 -0.88 9.24
C GLU A 225 -22.03 -0.05 9.33
N GLU A 226 -22.87 -0.30 10.33
CA GLU A 226 -23.97 0.59 10.72
C GLU A 226 -23.57 1.36 11.98
N ILE A 227 -23.72 2.69 11.97
CA ILE A 227 -23.42 3.54 13.12
C ILE A 227 -24.63 4.39 13.52
N ASP A 228 -24.80 4.58 14.83
CA ASP A 228 -25.82 5.48 15.36
C ASP A 228 -25.42 6.96 15.23
N GLU A 229 -26.34 7.84 15.57
CA GLU A 229 -26.15 9.30 15.49
C GLU A 229 -25.05 9.79 16.46
N ALA A 230 -24.86 9.16 17.61
CA ALA A 230 -23.83 9.54 18.58
C ALA A 230 -22.43 9.22 18.05
N GLU A 231 -22.26 8.03 17.47
CA GLU A 231 -21.01 7.61 16.84
C GLU A 231 -20.69 8.47 15.60
N ARG A 232 -21.70 8.78 14.78
CA ARG A 232 -21.52 9.68 13.63
C ARG A 232 -20.97 11.03 14.07
N ARG A 233 -21.57 11.64 15.10
CA ARG A 233 -21.12 12.94 15.64
C ARG A 233 -19.72 12.87 16.22
N ARG A 234 -19.38 11.78 16.89
CA ARG A 234 -18.04 11.55 17.43
C ARG A 234 -17.01 11.54 16.31
N ARG A 235 -17.27 10.77 15.23
CA ARG A 235 -16.36 10.67 14.05
C ARG A 235 -16.24 12.02 13.32
N GLU A 236 -17.33 12.77 13.19
CA GLU A 236 -17.30 14.12 12.59
C GLU A 236 -16.46 15.10 13.42
N ALA A 237 -16.57 15.07 14.74
CA ALA A 237 -15.76 15.90 15.62
C ALA A 237 -14.26 15.54 15.52
N GLU A 238 -13.92 14.24 15.54
CA GLU A 238 -12.56 13.76 15.36
C GLU A 238 -11.99 14.15 13.98
N SER A 239 -12.81 14.02 12.92
CA SER A 239 -12.42 14.42 11.57
C SER A 239 -12.10 15.92 11.52
N LEU A 240 -12.95 16.76 12.11
CA LEU A 240 -12.74 18.21 12.16
C LEU A 240 -11.45 18.56 12.91
N GLU A 241 -11.23 17.99 14.10
CA GLU A 241 -10.04 18.22 14.90
C GLU A 241 -8.77 17.79 14.15
N THR A 242 -8.79 16.60 13.54
CA THR A 242 -7.66 16.07 12.76
C THR A 242 -7.33 16.97 11.57
N MET A 243 -8.34 17.39 10.80
CA MET A 243 -8.12 18.27 9.66
C MET A 243 -7.65 19.66 10.07
N GLN A 244 -8.16 20.22 11.17
CA GLN A 244 -7.68 21.48 11.72
C GLN A 244 -6.21 21.40 12.15
N ALA A 245 -5.78 20.28 12.73
CA ALA A 245 -4.38 20.07 13.11
C ALA A 245 -3.46 20.04 11.87
N PHE A 246 -3.84 19.36 10.80
CA PHE A 246 -3.07 19.31 9.55
C PHE A 246 -2.96 20.69 8.86
N PHE A 247 -3.96 21.54 8.98
CA PHE A 247 -4.00 22.87 8.35
C PHE A 247 -3.70 24.02 9.31
N ALA A 248 -3.24 23.75 10.54
CA ALA A 248 -2.97 24.79 11.54
C ALA A 248 -1.83 25.72 11.12
N GLU A 249 -0.83 25.19 10.42
CA GLU A 249 0.37 25.92 10.00
C GLU A 249 0.77 25.52 8.57
N SER A 250 1.56 26.36 7.93
CA SER A 250 2.18 26.03 6.64
C SER A 250 3.17 24.87 6.81
N HIS A 251 3.21 23.94 5.85
CA HIS A 251 4.12 22.80 5.90
C HIS A 251 5.58 23.26 5.92
N PRO A 252 6.39 22.82 6.90
CA PRO A 252 7.75 23.34 7.10
C PRO A 252 8.77 22.81 6.09
N GLU A 253 8.55 21.62 5.53
CA GLU A 253 9.49 21.01 4.59
C GLU A 253 9.46 21.75 3.25
N PRO A 254 10.62 22.17 2.71
CA PRO A 254 10.68 22.84 1.42
C PRO A 254 10.29 21.88 0.29
N GLN A 255 9.89 22.45 -0.86
CA GLN A 255 9.66 21.70 -2.06
C GLN A 255 10.91 20.91 -2.46
N ARG A 256 10.78 19.62 -2.74
CA ARG A 256 11.86 18.82 -3.32
C ARG A 256 12.06 19.17 -4.79
N THR A 257 13.30 19.33 -5.19
CA THR A 257 13.64 19.56 -6.59
C THR A 257 14.05 18.28 -7.32
N HIS A 258 14.20 18.35 -8.63
CA HIS A 258 14.71 17.21 -9.39
C HIS A 258 16.19 16.99 -9.05
N PRO A 259 16.64 15.73 -8.86
CA PRO A 259 18.03 15.44 -8.51
C PRO A 259 19.08 16.06 -9.44
N SER A 260 18.76 16.21 -10.73
CA SER A 260 19.66 16.87 -11.71
C SER A 260 19.79 18.39 -11.56
N LEU A 261 19.02 19.01 -10.66
CA LEU A 261 19.04 20.44 -10.36
C LEU A 261 19.67 20.71 -8.96
N VAL A 262 20.09 19.68 -8.27
CA VAL A 262 20.86 19.80 -7.04
C VAL A 262 22.32 19.87 -7.49
N ASP A 263 22.96 21.02 -7.30
CA ASP A 263 24.40 21.15 -7.54
C ASP A 263 25.13 20.18 -6.61
N ASP A 264 26.01 19.37 -7.18
CA ASP A 264 26.95 18.53 -6.40
C ASP A 264 27.88 19.51 -5.65
N GLU A 265 27.58 19.80 -4.35
CA GLU A 265 28.49 20.49 -3.45
C GLU A 265 29.58 19.55 -2.93
#